data_242eb44be19d032cff1f1e284a31d946
#
_entry.id   242eb44be19d032cff1f1e284a31d946
#
_cell.length_a   1.000
_cell.length_b   1.000
_cell.length_c   1.000
_cell.angle_alpha   90.00
_cell.angle_beta   90.00
_cell.angle_gamma   90.00
#
_symmetry.space_group_name_H-M   'P 1'
#
loop_
_entity.id
_entity.type
_entity.pdbx_description
1 polymer ?
#
loop_
_entity_poly.entity_id
_entity_poly.type
_entity_poly.pdbx_seq_one_letter_code
_entity_poly.pdbx_strand_id
1 'polypeptide(L)'
;MTSRQRYKEAYVWAWLPGEVEPVVAGILTKDGKNLVFNYGRSYLERKNAIPLYTPELPLRAGVLPLPEGLHMPGCLRDASPDAWGRRVLMYKHAMLANADELDELTCMLESASNRIGALDFQQSATQYIPRLIEPVTLEQLQESTDMVTHGLPLSPELA
;
A
#
# COMPACT_ATOMS: atom_id res chain seq x y z
N MET A 1 -15.19 -20.01 -12.83
CA MET A 1 -15.27 -19.05 -11.69
C MET A 1 -13.86 -18.83 -11.16
N THR A 2 -13.22 -17.77 -11.56
CA THR A 2 -11.88 -17.44 -11.06
C THR A 2 -12.06 -16.77 -9.70
N SER A 3 -11.87 -17.52 -8.64
CA SER A 3 -11.77 -16.98 -7.28
C SER A 3 -10.65 -15.95 -7.26
N ARG A 4 -10.97 -14.66 -7.13
CA ARG A 4 -9.96 -13.63 -6.88
C ARG A 4 -9.21 -14.00 -5.63
N GLN A 5 -7.93 -14.21 -5.77
CA GLN A 5 -7.03 -14.50 -4.67
C GLN A 5 -6.95 -13.25 -3.79
N ARG A 6 -7.65 -13.25 -2.66
CA ARG A 6 -7.54 -12.17 -1.68
C ARG A 6 -6.12 -12.20 -1.12
N TYR A 7 -5.46 -11.06 -1.11
CA TYR A 7 -4.15 -10.92 -0.50
C TYR A 7 -4.22 -11.27 0.99
N LYS A 8 -3.22 -11.99 1.48
CA LYS A 8 -3.11 -12.38 2.90
C LYS A 8 -2.03 -11.58 3.62
N GLU A 9 -1.07 -11.06 2.86
CA GLU A 9 0.11 -10.39 3.37
C GLU A 9 0.63 -9.37 2.35
N ALA A 10 1.40 -8.41 2.83
CA ALA A 10 2.16 -7.47 2.03
C ALA A 10 3.54 -7.26 2.64
N TYR A 11 4.58 -7.26 1.82
CA TYR A 11 5.93 -6.92 2.24
C TYR A 11 6.09 -5.41 2.24
N VAL A 12 6.58 -4.88 3.35
CA VAL A 12 6.84 -3.46 3.53
C VAL A 12 8.30 -3.18 3.17
N TRP A 13 8.50 -2.39 2.14
CA TRP A 13 9.79 -1.92 1.67
C TRP A 13 10.02 -0.51 2.12
N ALA A 14 11.25 -0.18 2.50
CA ALA A 14 11.62 1.13 3.02
C ALA A 14 12.90 1.66 2.37
N TRP A 15 12.91 2.94 2.05
CA TRP A 15 14.13 3.68 1.69
C TRP A 15 14.76 4.19 2.97
N LEU A 16 15.91 3.64 3.33
CA LEU A 16 16.66 4.11 4.49
C LEU A 16 17.36 5.44 4.19
N PRO A 17 17.61 6.29 5.20
CA PRO A 17 18.29 7.55 5.00
C PRO A 17 19.62 7.38 4.26
N GLY A 18 19.80 8.13 3.17
CA GLY A 18 21.00 8.07 2.33
C GLY A 18 21.04 6.93 1.30
N GLU A 19 20.07 6.02 1.31
CA GLU A 19 20.00 4.92 0.35
C GLU A 19 19.12 5.29 -0.85
N VAL A 20 19.54 4.86 -2.05
CA VAL A 20 18.80 5.08 -3.30
C VAL A 20 17.89 3.91 -3.66
N GLU A 21 18.17 2.74 -3.08
CA GLU A 21 17.37 1.53 -3.30
C GLU A 21 16.63 1.14 -2.01
N PRO A 22 15.39 0.66 -2.13
CA PRO A 22 14.64 0.22 -0.97
C PRO A 22 15.10 -1.14 -0.50
N VAL A 23 14.88 -1.40 0.77
CA VAL A 23 15.09 -2.71 1.40
C VAL A 23 13.79 -3.21 2.01
N VAL A 24 13.59 -4.52 2.06
CA VAL A 24 12.43 -5.09 2.75
C VAL A 24 12.62 -4.92 4.26
N ALA A 25 11.71 -4.16 4.88
CA ALA A 25 11.72 -3.92 6.31
C ALA A 25 10.99 -5.02 7.09
N GLY A 26 9.90 -5.53 6.54
CA GLY A 26 9.10 -6.55 7.22
C GLY A 26 7.88 -6.96 6.42
N ILE A 27 6.97 -7.61 7.12
CA ILE A 27 5.75 -8.15 6.55
C ILE A 27 4.53 -7.68 7.35
N LEU A 28 3.49 -7.29 6.65
CA LEU A 28 2.17 -6.99 7.18
C LEU A 28 1.24 -8.16 6.87
N THR A 29 0.68 -8.79 7.87
CA THR A 29 -0.16 -9.99 7.73
C THR A 29 -1.54 -9.82 8.36
N LYS A 30 -2.54 -10.51 7.80
CA LYS A 30 -3.88 -10.56 8.40
C LYS A 30 -3.87 -11.41 9.67
N ASP A 31 -4.45 -10.84 10.73
CA ASP A 31 -4.77 -11.51 11.98
C ASP A 31 -6.23 -11.20 12.34
N GLY A 32 -7.13 -12.08 11.94
CA GLY A 32 -8.56 -11.82 12.01
C GLY A 32 -8.98 -10.58 11.21
N LYS A 33 -9.50 -9.57 11.89
CA LYS A 33 -9.87 -8.27 11.32
C LYS A 33 -8.71 -7.27 11.28
N ASN A 34 -7.60 -7.61 11.92
CA ASN A 34 -6.45 -6.73 12.07
C ASN A 34 -5.37 -7.06 11.04
N LEU A 35 -4.47 -6.10 10.85
CA LEU A 35 -3.21 -6.26 10.14
C LEU A 35 -2.08 -6.03 11.13
N VAL A 36 -1.24 -7.02 11.30
CA VAL A 36 -0.11 -6.98 12.24
C VAL A 36 1.21 -6.98 11.49
N PHE A 37 2.19 -6.28 12.03
CA PHE A 37 3.49 -6.11 11.41
C PHE A 37 4.58 -6.88 12.16
N ASN A 38 5.52 -7.42 11.40
CA ASN A 38 6.69 -8.12 11.89
C ASN A 38 7.92 -7.71 11.07
N TYR A 39 8.97 -7.20 11.72
CA TYR A 39 10.24 -6.92 11.04
C TYR A 39 10.88 -8.19 10.49
N GLY A 40 11.47 -8.09 9.30
CA GLY A 40 12.29 -9.14 8.74
C GLY A 40 13.57 -9.32 9.53
N ARG A 41 14.01 -10.58 9.70
CA ARG A 41 15.26 -10.87 10.40
C ARG A 41 16.46 -10.17 9.76
N SER A 42 16.57 -10.24 8.44
CA SER A 42 17.61 -9.55 7.68
C SER A 42 17.62 -8.03 7.86
N TYR A 43 16.43 -7.43 8.06
CA TYR A 43 16.33 -6.02 8.36
C TYR A 43 16.86 -5.69 9.75
N LEU A 44 16.47 -6.47 10.77
CA LEU A 44 16.92 -6.29 12.16
C LEU A 44 18.44 -6.47 12.32
N GLU A 45 19.07 -7.29 11.47
CA GLU A 45 20.52 -7.54 11.46
C GLU A 45 21.32 -6.43 10.74
N ARG A 46 20.65 -5.48 10.06
CA ARG A 46 21.31 -4.38 9.37
C ARG A 46 21.87 -3.36 10.37
N LYS A 47 23.09 -2.89 10.11
CA LYS A 47 23.73 -1.83 10.93
C LYS A 47 22.99 -0.50 10.86
N ASN A 48 22.33 -0.24 9.73
CA ASN A 48 21.58 1.00 9.47
C ASN A 48 20.06 0.82 9.62
N ALA A 49 19.62 -0.27 10.26
CA ALA A 49 18.20 -0.46 10.55
C ALA A 49 17.69 0.65 11.47
N ILE A 50 16.54 1.19 11.12
CA ILE A 50 15.81 2.17 11.93
C ILE A 50 14.39 1.67 12.17
N PRO A 51 13.75 2.03 13.29
CA PRO A 51 12.33 1.79 13.46
C PRO A 51 11.54 2.61 12.41
N LEU A 52 10.52 2.00 11.80
CA LEU A 52 9.65 2.71 10.85
C LEU A 52 8.89 3.82 11.56
N TYR A 53 8.44 3.56 12.78
CA TYR A 53 7.87 4.55 13.69
C TYR A 53 8.00 4.04 15.12
N THR A 54 8.86 4.63 15.90
CA THR A 54 9.23 4.13 17.23
C THR A 54 8.05 3.86 18.17
N PRO A 55 7.01 4.71 18.26
CA PRO A 55 5.90 4.48 19.17
C PRO A 55 5.07 3.23 18.85
N GLU A 56 4.92 2.87 17.57
CA GLU A 56 4.10 1.72 17.14
C GLU A 56 4.95 0.53 16.69
N LEU A 57 6.06 0.81 16.02
CA LEU A 57 6.92 -0.19 15.38
C LEU A 57 8.38 -0.07 15.85
N PRO A 58 8.67 -0.26 17.16
CA PRO A 58 10.04 -0.30 17.64
C PRO A 58 10.81 -1.47 17.03
N LEU A 59 12.14 -1.34 16.85
CA LEU A 59 12.99 -2.43 16.34
C LEU A 59 13.00 -3.60 17.33
N ARG A 60 12.18 -4.59 17.07
CA ARG A 60 12.03 -5.78 17.88
C ARG A 60 11.60 -6.97 17.01
N ALA A 61 12.12 -8.15 17.30
CA ALA A 61 11.71 -9.40 16.65
C ALA A 61 10.31 -9.82 17.07
N GLY A 62 9.63 -10.53 16.21
CA GLY A 62 8.28 -11.04 16.42
C GLY A 62 7.19 -10.07 16.02
N VAL A 63 5.96 -10.52 16.15
CA VAL A 63 4.77 -9.72 15.85
C VAL A 63 4.67 -8.57 16.83
N LEU A 64 4.57 -7.35 16.30
CA LEU A 64 4.42 -6.16 17.11
C LEU A 64 2.95 -5.96 17.50
N PRO A 65 2.64 -5.70 18.78
CA PRO A 65 1.28 -5.49 19.23
C PRO A 65 0.72 -4.19 18.65
N LEU A 66 -0.55 -4.21 18.26
CA LEU A 66 -1.25 -3.00 17.84
C LEU A 66 -1.58 -2.12 19.03
N PRO A 67 -1.45 -0.79 18.91
CA PRO A 67 -2.03 0.14 19.87
C PRO A 67 -3.54 -0.04 20.00
N GLU A 68 -4.08 0.25 21.19
CA GLU A 68 -5.51 0.16 21.44
C GLU A 68 -6.32 1.00 20.45
N GLY A 69 -7.38 0.41 19.90
CA GLY A 69 -8.26 1.04 18.93
C GLY A 69 -7.76 1.05 17.49
N LEU A 70 -6.57 0.52 17.22
CA LEU A 70 -6.05 0.40 15.87
C LEU A 70 -6.24 -1.00 15.29
N HIS A 71 -6.61 -1.07 14.02
CA HIS A 71 -6.70 -2.33 13.26
C HIS A 71 -5.44 -2.64 12.46
N MET A 72 -4.54 -1.67 12.33
CA MET A 72 -3.24 -1.78 11.71
C MET A 72 -2.32 -0.67 12.23
N PRO A 73 -0.99 -0.79 12.09
CA PRO A 73 -0.07 0.30 12.46
C PRO A 73 -0.43 1.58 11.72
N GLY A 74 -0.57 2.69 12.45
CA GLY A 74 -1.00 3.98 11.91
C GLY A 74 -0.03 4.53 10.86
N CYS A 75 1.28 4.38 11.07
CA CYS A 75 2.29 4.80 10.10
C CYS A 75 2.22 4.04 8.77
N LEU A 76 1.80 2.77 8.77
CA LEU A 76 1.58 2.00 7.56
C LEU A 76 0.27 2.38 6.89
N ARG A 77 -0.77 2.68 7.67
CA ARG A 77 -2.02 3.21 7.15
C ARG A 77 -1.81 4.56 6.46
N ASP A 78 -1.00 5.43 7.04
CA ASP A 78 -0.71 6.75 6.46
C ASP A 78 0.10 6.65 5.15
N ALA A 79 0.86 5.56 4.96
CA ALA A 79 1.53 5.24 3.70
C ALA A 79 0.61 4.56 2.66
N SER A 80 -0.61 4.18 3.02
CA SER A 80 -1.59 3.61 2.09
C SER A 80 -2.23 4.71 1.21
N PRO A 81 -2.93 4.34 0.10
CA PRO A 81 -3.56 5.34 -0.74
C PRO A 81 -4.59 6.18 0.03
N ASP A 82 -4.64 7.46 -0.29
CA ASP A 82 -5.63 8.38 0.23
C ASP A 82 -7.05 8.09 -0.32
N ALA A 83 -8.01 8.91 0.07
CA ALA A 83 -9.40 8.74 -0.34
C ALA A 83 -9.59 8.80 -1.88
N TRP A 84 -8.77 9.57 -2.58
CA TRP A 84 -8.80 9.65 -4.04
C TRP A 84 -8.24 8.37 -4.67
N GLY A 85 -7.05 7.95 -4.26
CA GLY A 85 -6.43 6.71 -4.74
C GLY A 85 -7.31 5.48 -4.52
N ARG A 86 -8.01 5.43 -3.38
CA ARG A 86 -9.00 4.37 -3.10
C ARG A 86 -10.18 4.39 -4.06
N ARG A 87 -10.72 5.59 -4.40
CA ARG A 87 -11.79 5.70 -5.40
C ARG A 87 -11.35 5.20 -6.76
N VAL A 88 -10.16 5.58 -7.20
CA VAL A 88 -9.59 5.10 -8.47
C VAL A 88 -9.54 3.58 -8.50
N LEU A 89 -9.05 2.94 -7.44
CA LEU A 89 -9.04 1.48 -7.33
C LEU A 89 -10.44 0.88 -7.32
N MET A 90 -11.38 1.48 -6.62
CA MET A 90 -12.78 1.03 -6.61
C MET A 90 -13.40 1.07 -8.01
N TYR A 91 -13.15 2.13 -8.80
CA TYR A 91 -13.62 2.20 -10.18
C TYR A 91 -13.00 1.12 -11.06
N LYS A 92 -11.68 0.90 -10.96
CA LYS A 92 -11.01 -0.19 -11.68
C LYS A 92 -11.63 -1.55 -11.37
N HIS A 93 -11.91 -1.81 -10.10
CA HIS A 93 -12.52 -3.08 -9.68
C HIS A 93 -13.99 -3.19 -10.09
N ALA A 94 -14.75 -2.10 -10.04
CA ALA A 94 -16.15 -2.07 -10.49
C ALA A 94 -16.29 -2.35 -11.98
N MET A 95 -15.41 -1.80 -12.81
CA MET A 95 -15.35 -2.08 -14.25
C MET A 95 -15.03 -3.54 -14.58
N LEU A 96 -14.33 -4.23 -13.68
CA LEU A 96 -13.99 -5.65 -13.82
C LEU A 96 -15.08 -6.58 -13.25
N ALA A 97 -16.30 -6.07 -13.03
CA ALA A 97 -17.50 -6.79 -12.58
C ALA A 97 -17.44 -7.43 -11.17
N ASN A 98 -16.65 -6.89 -10.26
CA ASN A 98 -16.60 -7.37 -8.88
C ASN A 98 -16.35 -6.22 -7.90
N ALA A 99 -17.39 -5.47 -7.60
CA ALA A 99 -17.41 -4.42 -6.58
C ALA A 99 -17.58 -5.00 -5.16
N ASP A 100 -16.82 -6.00 -4.80
CA ASP A 100 -16.63 -6.34 -3.39
C ASP A 100 -15.78 -5.24 -2.75
N GLU A 101 -16.08 -4.93 -1.49
CA GLU A 101 -15.35 -3.94 -0.71
C GLU A 101 -13.84 -4.23 -0.75
N LEU A 102 -13.05 -3.26 -1.23
CA LEU A 102 -11.60 -3.39 -1.31
C LEU A 102 -11.02 -3.40 0.09
N ASP A 103 -10.30 -4.46 0.44
CA ASP A 103 -9.58 -4.50 1.70
C ASP A 103 -8.27 -3.68 1.66
N GLU A 104 -7.73 -3.38 2.83
CA GLU A 104 -6.52 -2.55 2.97
C GLU A 104 -5.31 -3.12 2.21
N LEU A 105 -5.09 -4.44 2.25
CA LEU A 105 -3.98 -5.07 1.53
C LEU A 105 -4.12 -4.91 0.02
N THR A 106 -5.32 -5.04 -0.51
CA THR A 106 -5.58 -4.79 -1.93
C THR A 106 -5.26 -3.34 -2.30
N CYS A 107 -5.74 -2.38 -1.49
CA CYS A 107 -5.43 -0.97 -1.71
C CYS A 107 -3.92 -0.69 -1.68
N MET A 108 -3.18 -1.29 -0.76
CA MET A 108 -1.75 -1.12 -0.63
C MET A 108 -0.97 -1.73 -1.79
N LEU A 109 -1.35 -2.93 -2.22
CA LEU A 109 -0.61 -3.70 -3.22
C LEU A 109 -0.94 -3.31 -4.66
N GLU A 110 -2.12 -2.80 -4.92
CA GLU A 110 -2.57 -2.43 -6.28
C GLU A 110 -2.46 -0.93 -6.57
N SER A 111 -2.23 -0.09 -5.57
CA SER A 111 -1.95 1.33 -5.78
C SER A 111 -0.52 1.55 -6.28
N ALA A 112 -0.30 2.70 -6.93
CA ALA A 112 1.01 3.06 -7.46
C ALA A 112 2.08 3.19 -6.36
N SER A 113 3.34 2.99 -6.75
CA SER A 113 4.50 3.04 -5.85
C SER A 113 5.01 4.45 -5.58
N ASN A 114 4.56 5.47 -6.31
CA ASN A 114 4.91 6.87 -6.09
C ASN A 114 4.16 7.47 -4.88
N ARG A 115 4.49 6.98 -3.71
CA ARG A 115 3.87 7.39 -2.45
C ARG A 115 4.59 8.59 -1.84
N ILE A 116 3.87 9.32 -1.00
CA ILE A 116 4.48 10.33 -0.13
C ILE A 116 5.12 9.58 1.04
N GLY A 117 6.45 9.69 1.17
CA GLY A 117 7.20 9.02 2.22
C GLY A 117 8.15 7.95 1.70
N ALA A 118 8.77 7.24 2.62
CA ALA A 118 9.86 6.29 2.35
C ALA A 118 9.41 4.83 2.39
N LEU A 119 8.12 4.55 2.23
CA LEU A 119 7.57 3.19 2.29
C LEU A 119 6.83 2.83 1.01
N ASP A 120 6.91 1.56 0.64
CA ASP A 120 6.04 0.94 -0.38
C ASP A 120 5.67 -0.48 0.03
N PHE A 121 4.62 -1.00 -0.61
CA PHE A 121 4.08 -2.33 -0.34
C PHE A 121 4.22 -3.19 -1.59
N GLN A 122 4.76 -4.39 -1.41
CA GLN A 122 5.05 -5.32 -2.51
C GLN A 122 4.57 -6.73 -2.16
N GLN A 123 4.30 -7.54 -3.19
CA GLN A 123 3.97 -8.95 -3.01
C GLN A 123 5.20 -9.84 -2.77
N SER A 124 6.40 -9.33 -3.05
CA SER A 124 7.65 -10.06 -2.93
C SER A 124 8.57 -9.46 -1.86
N ALA A 125 9.25 -10.31 -1.11
CA ALA A 125 10.32 -9.94 -0.19
C ALA A 125 11.69 -9.83 -0.87
N THR A 126 11.83 -10.33 -2.10
CA THR A 126 13.14 -10.49 -2.77
C THR A 126 13.27 -9.63 -4.01
N GLN A 127 12.15 -9.18 -4.58
CA GLN A 127 12.14 -8.38 -5.80
C GLN A 127 11.23 -7.17 -5.62
N TYR A 128 11.80 -5.99 -5.79
CA TYR A 128 11.07 -4.73 -5.82
C TYR A 128 10.68 -4.38 -7.25
N ILE A 129 9.39 -4.29 -7.51
CA ILE A 129 8.83 -3.89 -8.82
C ILE A 129 7.97 -2.64 -8.62
N PRO A 130 8.44 -1.45 -9.03
CA PRO A 130 7.65 -0.25 -8.89
C PRO A 130 6.41 -0.31 -9.80
N ARG A 131 5.27 0.05 -9.22
CA ARG A 131 4.01 0.23 -9.96
C ARG A 131 3.91 1.70 -10.32
N LEU A 132 4.12 2.01 -11.60
CA LEU A 132 4.07 3.38 -12.10
C LEU A 132 2.62 3.72 -12.50
N ILE A 133 2.25 4.98 -12.29
CA ILE A 133 1.08 5.54 -12.94
C ILE A 133 1.47 5.79 -14.39
N GLU A 134 0.65 5.33 -15.33
CA GLU A 134 0.83 5.72 -16.73
C GLU A 134 0.73 7.25 -16.86
N PRO A 135 1.61 7.88 -17.64
CA PRO A 135 1.56 9.32 -17.83
C PRO A 135 0.22 9.70 -18.46
N VAL A 136 -0.53 10.50 -17.73
CA VAL A 136 -1.84 11.02 -18.15
C VAL A 136 -1.61 12.37 -18.85
N THR A 137 -2.24 12.59 -19.98
CA THR A 137 -2.17 13.89 -20.67
C THR A 137 -2.98 14.96 -19.93
N LEU A 138 -2.67 16.23 -20.18
CA LEU A 138 -3.38 17.35 -19.58
C LEU A 138 -4.87 17.35 -19.97
N GLU A 139 -5.20 16.92 -21.18
CA GLU A 139 -6.56 16.78 -21.69
C GLU A 139 -7.32 15.69 -20.94
N GLN A 140 -6.70 14.55 -20.70
CA GLN A 140 -7.28 13.46 -19.89
C GLN A 140 -7.52 13.90 -18.44
N LEU A 141 -6.61 14.69 -17.85
CA LEU A 141 -6.81 15.26 -16.52
C LEU A 141 -7.97 16.24 -16.47
N GLN A 142 -8.13 17.10 -17.49
CA GLN A 142 -9.27 18.02 -17.59
C GLN A 142 -10.59 17.27 -17.73
N GLU A 143 -10.64 16.28 -18.62
CA GLU A 143 -11.81 15.42 -18.81
C GLU A 143 -12.19 14.70 -17.52
N SER A 144 -11.22 14.15 -16.78
CA SER A 144 -11.48 13.48 -15.49
C SER A 144 -12.02 14.46 -14.44
N THR A 145 -11.51 15.69 -14.43
CA THR A 145 -11.98 16.73 -13.50
C THR A 145 -13.43 17.09 -13.79
N ASP A 146 -13.78 17.23 -15.05
CA ASP A 146 -15.15 17.52 -15.47
C ASP A 146 -16.09 16.36 -15.15
N MET A 147 -15.66 15.11 -15.38
CA MET A 147 -16.44 13.92 -15.04
C MET A 147 -16.69 13.82 -13.52
N VAL A 148 -15.67 14.04 -12.71
CA VAL A 148 -15.80 14.01 -11.25
C VAL A 148 -16.70 15.13 -10.75
N THR A 149 -16.57 16.34 -11.32
CA THR A 149 -17.41 17.50 -10.96
C THR A 149 -18.88 17.25 -11.27
N HIS A 150 -19.18 16.51 -12.34
CA HIS A 150 -20.54 16.15 -12.73
C HIS A 150 -21.02 14.79 -12.18
N GLY A 151 -20.23 14.14 -11.33
CA GLY A 151 -20.57 12.84 -10.72
C GLY A 151 -20.59 11.67 -11.72
N LEU A 152 -19.89 11.81 -12.85
CA LEU A 152 -19.78 10.78 -13.86
C LEU A 152 -18.60 9.81 -13.54
N PRO A 153 -18.69 8.55 -13.94
CA PRO A 153 -17.59 7.60 -13.75
C PRO A 153 -16.39 8.00 -14.62
N LEU A 154 -15.17 7.82 -14.06
CA LEU A 154 -13.93 8.05 -14.81
C LEU A 154 -13.79 7.06 -15.97
N SER A 155 -13.12 7.49 -17.05
CA SER A 155 -12.76 6.59 -18.14
C SER A 155 -11.71 5.55 -17.66
N PRO A 156 -11.64 4.36 -18.30
CA PRO A 156 -10.69 3.31 -17.92
C PRO A 156 -9.22 3.74 -17.94
N GLU A 157 -8.89 4.71 -18.78
CA GLU A 157 -7.54 5.25 -18.96
C GLU A 157 -7.13 6.20 -17.81
N LEU A 158 -8.13 6.71 -17.06
CA LEU A 158 -7.96 7.67 -15.97
C LEU A 158 -8.22 7.06 -14.58
N ALA A 159 -8.56 5.78 -14.57
CA ALA A 159 -8.86 5.03 -13.35
C ALA A 159 -7.68 4.20 -12.83
#